data_efe767d17944a99f767a385276dcf903
#
_entry.id   efe767d17944a99f767a385276dcf903
#
_cell.length_a   1.000
_cell.length_b   1.000
_cell.length_c   1.000
_cell.angle_alpha   90.00
_cell.angle_beta   90.00
_cell.angle_gamma   90.00
#
_symmetry.space_group_name_H-M   'P 1'
#
loop_
_entity.id
_entity.type
_entity.pdbx_description
1 polymer ?
#
loop_
_entity_poly.entity_id
_entity_poly.type
_entity_poly.pdbx_seq_one_letter_code
_entity_poly.pdbx_strand_id
1 'polypeptide(L)'
;VKEYPINICLINSGFTLGSKIDRDHFFNILTEKYGMYANYEPDSYPGINLKYYWNELTQQNPDVRGRCVCNEYCEGTGVGCGDGQCRRVSIMIFQSGQVIITGCCSIEKLEYIHEFIKTIHKNEYLTNN
;
A
#
# COMPACT_ATOMS: atom_id res chain seq x y z
N VAL A 1 -23.53 -21.02 -4.29
CA VAL A 1 -23.08 -20.64 -4.50
C VAL A 1 -22.65 -19.89 -4.65
N LYS A 2 -22.22 -19.42 -4.70
CA LYS A 2 -21.70 -18.80 -5.02
C LYS A 2 -21.26 -17.90 -4.60
N GLU A 3 -21.21 -17.55 -3.78
CA GLU A 3 -20.79 -16.76 -3.31
C GLU A 3 -19.66 -16.57 -3.20
N TYR A 4 -19.21 -16.89 -3.45
CA TYR A 4 -18.14 -16.87 -3.74
C TYR A 4 -17.44 -15.79 -4.20
N PRO A 5 -17.89 -14.89 -4.81
CA PRO A 5 -17.20 -13.73 -5.28
C PRO A 5 -16.38 -13.07 -4.21
N ILE A 6 -16.85 -13.12 -3.02
CA ILE A 6 -16.15 -12.51 -1.92
C ILE A 6 -14.82 -13.15 -1.70
N ASN A 7 -14.77 -14.44 -1.76
CA ASN A 7 -13.52 -15.14 -1.51
C ASN A 7 -12.52 -14.90 -2.60
N ILE A 8 -12.99 -14.66 -3.79
CA ILE A 8 -12.14 -14.51 -4.91
C ILE A 8 -11.43 -13.19 -4.94
N CYS A 9 -11.98 -12.22 -4.23
CA CYS A 9 -11.44 -10.89 -4.26
C CYS A 9 -10.12 -10.73 -3.52
N LEU A 10 -9.73 -11.67 -2.69
CA LEU A 10 -8.54 -11.47 -1.86
C LEU A 10 -7.33 -12.11 -2.49
N ILE A 11 -6.49 -11.29 -3.08
CA ILE A 11 -5.27 -11.72 -3.75
C ILE A 11 -4.08 -11.32 -2.89
N ASN A 12 -3.20 -12.27 -2.64
CA ASN A 12 -1.96 -12.03 -1.92
C ASN A 12 -0.80 -12.13 -2.89
N SER A 13 0.18 -11.26 -2.73
CA SER A 13 1.31 -11.24 -3.63
C SER A 13 2.56 -10.81 -2.90
N GLY A 14 3.72 -11.25 -3.40
CA GLY A 14 4.99 -10.83 -2.86
C GLY A 14 5.95 -10.50 -3.97
N PHE A 15 6.86 -9.56 -3.71
CA PHE A 15 7.93 -9.26 -4.63
C PHE A 15 9.07 -8.67 -3.83
N THR A 16 10.23 -8.49 -4.49
CA THR A 16 11.39 -7.93 -3.81
C THR A 16 11.79 -6.62 -4.46
N LEU A 17 12.25 -5.69 -3.63
CA LEU A 17 12.80 -4.43 -4.13
C LEU A 17 14.23 -4.59 -4.62
N GLY A 18 14.82 -5.76 -4.37
CA GLY A 18 16.14 -6.06 -4.91
C GLY A 18 17.31 -5.68 -4.03
N SER A 19 17.06 -5.03 -2.92
CA SER A 19 18.13 -4.65 -2.00
C SER A 19 17.55 -4.46 -0.62
N LYS A 20 18.43 -4.50 0.38
CA LYS A 20 18.00 -4.23 1.75
C LYS A 20 17.58 -2.78 1.87
N ILE A 21 16.68 -2.52 2.80
CA ILE A 21 16.22 -1.16 3.06
C ILE A 21 16.45 -0.81 4.52
N ASP A 22 16.60 0.49 4.76
CA ASP A 22 16.63 1.04 6.11
C ASP A 22 15.17 1.30 6.48
N ARG A 23 14.63 0.48 7.37
CA ARG A 23 13.21 0.55 7.69
C ARG A 23 12.82 1.86 8.35
N ASP A 24 13.67 2.38 9.23
CA ASP A 24 13.37 3.66 9.88
C ASP A 24 13.26 4.77 8.85
N HIS A 25 14.21 4.80 7.93
CA HIS A 25 14.23 5.83 6.90
C HIS A 25 13.05 5.69 5.96
N PHE A 26 12.76 4.46 5.54
CA PHE A 26 11.65 4.20 4.61
C PHE A 26 10.31 4.52 5.26
N PHE A 27 10.16 4.16 6.53
CA PHE A 27 8.94 4.49 7.27
C PHE A 27 8.73 6.00 7.33
N ASN A 28 9.79 6.76 7.59
CA ASN A 28 9.67 8.21 7.65
C ASN A 28 9.31 8.79 6.28
N ILE A 29 9.87 8.25 5.21
CA ILE A 29 9.50 8.68 3.87
C ILE A 29 8.03 8.45 3.60
N LEU A 30 7.56 7.25 3.91
CA LEU A 30 6.16 6.89 3.63
C LEU A 30 5.18 7.75 4.41
N THR A 31 5.50 8.04 5.67
CA THR A 31 4.55 8.78 6.51
C THR A 31 4.69 10.27 6.37
N GLU A 32 5.90 10.79 6.29
CA GLU A 32 6.11 12.23 6.30
C GLU A 32 6.11 12.85 4.91
N LYS A 33 6.71 12.17 3.95
CA LYS A 33 6.76 12.72 2.61
C LYS A 33 5.51 12.39 1.81
N TYR A 34 5.02 11.15 1.93
CA TYR A 34 3.87 10.72 1.15
C TYR A 34 2.57 10.74 1.94
N GLY A 35 2.64 10.97 3.25
CA GLY A 35 1.44 11.12 4.07
C GLY A 35 0.62 9.86 4.21
N MET A 36 1.21 8.70 4.02
CA MET A 36 0.49 7.45 4.08
C MET A 36 0.37 6.97 5.52
N TYR A 37 -0.63 6.13 5.75
CA TYR A 37 -0.83 5.54 7.06
C TYR A 37 0.03 4.29 7.18
N ALA A 38 0.91 4.26 8.17
CA ALA A 38 1.82 3.14 8.36
C ALA A 38 2.10 2.94 9.83
N ASN A 39 2.43 1.70 10.17
CA ASN A 39 2.77 1.32 11.53
C ASN A 39 4.07 0.53 11.49
N TYR A 40 5.00 0.86 12.39
CA TYR A 40 6.29 0.21 12.41
C TYR A 40 6.73 0.06 13.86
N GLU A 41 6.71 -1.18 14.35
CA GLU A 41 7.10 -1.49 15.72
C GLU A 41 8.09 -2.65 15.67
N PRO A 42 9.37 -2.34 15.44
CA PRO A 42 10.37 -3.39 15.20
C PRO A 42 10.51 -4.41 16.34
N ASP A 43 10.17 -4.03 17.55
CA ASP A 43 10.25 -4.97 18.66
C ASP A 43 9.14 -6.01 18.61
N SER A 44 8.03 -5.69 17.97
CA SER A 44 6.88 -6.58 17.90
C SER A 44 6.78 -7.30 16.57
N TYR A 45 7.19 -6.65 15.49
CA TYR A 45 7.03 -7.20 14.17
C TYR A 45 8.10 -6.62 13.25
N PRO A 46 8.77 -7.46 12.45
CA PRO A 46 9.92 -6.99 11.67
C PRO A 46 9.59 -6.14 10.45
N GLY A 47 8.34 -6.06 10.06
CA GLY A 47 7.98 -5.34 8.84
C GLY A 47 7.32 -4.02 9.10
N ILE A 48 7.41 -3.13 8.12
CA ILE A 48 6.59 -1.92 8.10
C ILE A 48 5.22 -2.32 7.60
N ASN A 49 4.19 -1.97 8.35
CA ASN A 49 2.81 -2.28 7.98
C ASN A 49 2.20 -1.02 7.39
N LEU A 50 2.14 -0.98 6.06
CA LEU A 50 1.65 0.18 5.32
C LEU A 50 0.24 -0.08 4.84
N LYS A 51 -0.61 0.91 4.95
CA LYS A 51 -1.99 0.82 4.46
C LYS A 51 -2.15 1.70 3.25
N TYR A 52 -2.54 1.09 2.14
CA TYR A 52 -2.80 1.78 0.89
C TYR A 52 -4.32 1.82 0.70
N TYR A 53 -4.86 3.02 0.61
CA TYR A 53 -6.31 3.18 0.44
C TYR A 53 -6.60 3.43 -1.02
N TRP A 54 -7.13 2.41 -1.69
CA TRP A 54 -7.46 2.50 -3.10
C TRP A 54 -8.81 3.17 -3.28
N ASN A 55 -8.86 4.18 -4.13
CA ASN A 55 -10.12 4.82 -4.50
C ASN A 55 -9.96 5.40 -5.89
N GLU A 56 -10.88 5.05 -6.78
CA GLU A 56 -10.80 5.50 -8.17
C GLU A 56 -10.82 7.02 -8.29
N LEU A 57 -11.39 7.69 -7.31
CA LEU A 57 -11.44 9.15 -7.34
C LEU A 57 -10.06 9.79 -7.16
N THR A 58 -9.14 9.09 -6.52
CA THR A 58 -7.87 9.69 -6.13
C THR A 58 -6.65 9.06 -6.80
N GLN A 59 -6.83 8.01 -7.59
CA GLN A 59 -5.67 7.31 -8.15
C GLN A 59 -4.88 8.16 -9.14
N GLN A 60 -5.52 9.12 -9.79
CA GLN A 60 -4.82 9.97 -10.74
C GLN A 60 -4.12 11.14 -10.09
N ASN A 61 -4.35 11.36 -8.81
CA ASN A 61 -3.77 12.50 -8.11
C ASN A 61 -2.59 12.04 -7.26
N PRO A 62 -1.35 12.35 -7.65
CA PRO A 62 -0.18 11.89 -6.91
C PRO A 62 -0.09 12.45 -5.50
N ASP A 63 -0.76 13.56 -5.22
CA ASP A 63 -0.68 14.16 -3.89
C ASP A 63 -1.47 13.39 -2.85
N VAL A 64 -2.49 12.65 -3.26
CA VAL A 64 -3.34 11.95 -2.30
C VAL A 64 -3.44 10.45 -2.58
N ARG A 65 -2.75 9.96 -3.61
CA ARG A 65 -2.84 8.55 -3.95
C ARG A 65 -2.37 7.68 -2.78
N GLY A 66 -3.14 6.65 -2.48
CA GLY A 66 -2.84 5.74 -1.39
C GLY A 66 -3.37 6.18 -0.05
N ARG A 67 -3.94 7.38 0.03
CA ARG A 67 -4.49 7.90 1.27
C ARG A 67 -6.01 8.01 1.18
N CYS A 68 -6.66 7.83 2.31
CA CYS A 68 -8.09 8.05 2.39
C CYS A 68 -8.34 9.54 2.64
N VAL A 69 -8.98 10.18 1.68
CA VAL A 69 -9.33 11.61 1.80
C VAL A 69 -10.83 11.79 1.65
N CYS A 70 -11.59 10.79 2.05
CA CYS A 70 -13.04 10.83 1.92
C CYS A 70 -13.66 11.87 2.85
N ASN A 71 -14.75 12.47 2.40
CA ASN A 71 -15.55 13.34 3.25
C ASN A 71 -16.52 12.54 4.10
N GLU A 72 -16.94 11.38 3.59
CA GLU A 72 -17.81 10.48 4.33
C GLU A 72 -16.96 9.57 5.20
N TYR A 73 -17.58 9.01 6.23
CA TYR A 73 -16.89 8.04 7.06
C TYR A 73 -16.45 6.85 6.21
N CYS A 74 -15.19 6.45 6.35
CA CYS A 74 -14.64 5.42 5.49
C CYS A 74 -13.77 4.47 6.31
N GLU A 75 -14.15 3.20 6.33
CA GLU A 75 -13.41 2.17 7.06
C GLU A 75 -12.37 1.46 6.22
N GLY A 76 -12.35 1.74 4.93
CA GLY A 76 -11.43 1.03 4.05
C GLY A 76 -11.95 -0.33 3.62
N THR A 77 -13.24 -0.56 3.74
CA THR A 77 -13.85 -1.84 3.39
C THR A 77 -14.77 -1.75 2.18
N GLY A 78 -14.75 -0.61 1.49
CA GLY A 78 -15.59 -0.43 0.32
C GLY A 78 -15.00 -1.05 -0.92
N VAL A 79 -15.60 -0.73 -2.05
CA VAL A 79 -15.17 -1.29 -3.33
C VAL A 79 -14.15 -0.41 -4.05
N GLY A 80 -13.82 0.73 -3.47
CA GLY A 80 -12.82 1.61 -4.06
C GLY A 80 -13.35 2.60 -5.07
N CYS A 81 -14.65 2.79 -5.09
CA CYS A 81 -15.30 3.70 -6.04
C CYS A 81 -16.19 4.66 -5.28
N GLY A 82 -15.74 5.91 -5.13
CA GLY A 82 -16.57 6.92 -4.52
C GLY A 82 -16.17 7.29 -3.12
N ASP A 83 -16.81 8.35 -2.61
CA ASP A 83 -16.52 8.88 -1.29
C ASP A 83 -16.99 7.89 -0.22
N GLY A 84 -16.13 7.64 0.76
CA GLY A 84 -16.43 6.69 1.82
C GLY A 84 -16.27 5.23 1.43
N GLN A 85 -15.78 4.95 0.22
CA GLN A 85 -15.72 3.61 -0.31
C GLN A 85 -14.31 3.11 -0.60
N CYS A 86 -13.31 3.68 0.02
CA CYS A 86 -11.94 3.23 -0.18
C CYS A 86 -11.78 1.74 0.13
N ARG A 87 -10.89 1.09 -0.61
CA ARG A 87 -10.51 -0.29 -0.31
C ARG A 87 -9.12 -0.27 0.29
N ARG A 88 -9.00 -0.68 1.55
CA ARG A 88 -7.72 -0.69 2.23
C ARG A 88 -6.94 -1.94 1.86
N VAL A 89 -5.72 -1.74 1.39
CA VAL A 89 -4.83 -2.82 1.02
C VAL A 89 -3.64 -2.77 1.99
N SER A 90 -3.26 -3.92 2.53
CA SER A 90 -2.15 -3.99 3.47
C SER A 90 -0.86 -4.33 2.73
N ILE A 91 0.20 -3.61 3.06
CA ILE A 91 1.51 -3.80 2.44
C ILE A 91 2.51 -3.98 3.56
N MET A 92 3.23 -5.10 3.55
CA MET A 92 4.27 -5.37 4.53
C MET A 92 5.62 -5.24 3.85
N ILE A 93 6.50 -4.42 4.41
CA ILE A 93 7.81 -4.15 3.82
C ILE A 93 8.88 -4.55 4.83
N PHE A 94 9.76 -5.45 4.43
CA PHE A 94 10.77 -6.02 5.30
C PHE A 94 12.15 -5.48 5.00
N GLN A 95 13.04 -5.58 5.97
CA GLN A 95 14.40 -5.08 5.83
C GLN A 95 15.13 -5.70 4.64
N SER A 96 14.81 -6.93 4.32
CA SER A 96 15.43 -7.63 3.18
C SER A 96 15.04 -7.03 1.84
N GLY A 97 14.03 -6.16 1.81
CA GLY A 97 13.48 -5.66 0.56
C GLY A 97 12.28 -6.44 0.09
N GLN A 98 11.91 -7.49 0.82
CA GLN A 98 10.73 -8.27 0.48
C GLN A 98 9.47 -7.46 0.80
N VAL A 99 8.52 -7.47 -0.12
CA VAL A 99 7.24 -6.77 0.05
C VAL A 99 6.12 -7.76 -0.15
N ILE A 100 5.15 -7.73 0.76
CA ILE A 100 3.98 -8.61 0.68
C ILE A 100 2.73 -7.73 0.67
N ILE A 101 1.88 -7.94 -0.31
CA ILE A 101 0.64 -7.18 -0.47
C ILE A 101 -0.55 -8.11 -0.27
N THR A 102 -1.47 -7.73 0.60
CA THR A 102 -2.66 -8.52 0.87
C THR A 102 -3.90 -7.65 0.80
N GLY A 103 -5.02 -8.27 0.43
CA GLY A 103 -6.30 -7.59 0.43
C GLY A 103 -6.67 -6.91 -0.88
N CYS A 104 -5.88 -7.15 -1.92
CA CYS A 104 -6.17 -6.56 -3.22
C CYS A 104 -7.17 -7.41 -3.98
N CYS A 105 -8.06 -6.78 -4.72
CA CYS A 105 -9.13 -7.48 -5.41
C CYS A 105 -8.90 -7.75 -6.88
N SER A 106 -7.87 -7.19 -7.48
CA SER A 106 -7.63 -7.43 -8.88
C SER A 106 -6.14 -7.38 -9.17
N ILE A 107 -5.75 -8.07 -10.23
CA ILE A 107 -4.35 -8.10 -10.63
C ILE A 107 -3.90 -6.73 -11.14
N GLU A 108 -4.79 -6.01 -11.80
CA GLU A 108 -4.46 -4.67 -12.28
C GLU A 108 -4.14 -3.72 -11.12
N LYS A 109 -4.97 -3.76 -10.08
CA LYS A 109 -4.72 -2.92 -8.92
C LYS A 109 -3.45 -3.35 -8.19
N LEU A 110 -3.21 -4.65 -8.14
CA LEU A 110 -2.02 -5.19 -7.51
C LEU A 110 -0.77 -4.69 -8.23
N GLU A 111 -0.76 -4.76 -9.56
CA GLU A 111 0.39 -4.28 -10.32
C GLU A 111 0.59 -2.79 -10.18
N TYR A 112 -0.50 -2.05 -10.08
CA TYR A 112 -0.42 -0.61 -9.87
C TYR A 112 0.27 -0.29 -8.54
N ILE A 113 -0.08 -1.03 -7.50
CA ILE A 113 0.51 -0.83 -6.19
C ILE A 113 1.97 -1.28 -6.19
N HIS A 114 2.31 -2.37 -6.89
CA HIS A 114 3.69 -2.79 -7.08
C HIS A 114 4.53 -1.64 -7.62
N GLU A 115 4.05 -1.04 -8.71
CA GLU A 115 4.79 0.04 -9.34
C GLU A 115 4.90 1.25 -8.44
N PHE A 116 3.86 1.51 -7.66
CA PHE A 116 3.88 2.62 -6.74
C PHE A 116 5.01 2.47 -5.72
N ILE A 117 5.10 1.29 -5.10
CA ILE A 117 6.14 1.03 -4.11
C ILE A 117 7.54 1.04 -4.73
N LYS A 118 7.67 0.43 -5.92
CA LYS A 118 8.95 0.42 -6.62
C LYS A 118 9.41 1.82 -6.96
N THR A 119 8.47 2.68 -7.35
CA THR A 119 8.79 4.05 -7.71
C THR A 119 9.27 4.84 -6.51
N ILE A 120 8.63 4.67 -5.35
CA ILE A 120 9.07 5.30 -4.14
C ILE A 120 10.48 4.85 -3.79
N HIS A 121 10.72 3.55 -3.85
CA HIS A 121 12.04 3.00 -3.54
C HIS A 121 13.10 3.57 -4.49
N LYS A 122 12.79 3.59 -5.77
CA LYS A 122 13.72 4.11 -6.76
C LYS A 122 14.04 5.58 -6.52
N ASN A 123 13.01 6.39 -6.27
CA ASN A 123 13.20 7.81 -6.11
C ASN A 123 13.96 8.17 -4.83
N GLU A 124 13.71 7.43 -3.76
CA GLU A 124 14.25 7.80 -2.47
C GLU A 124 15.56 7.09 -2.12
N TYR A 125 15.86 5.99 -2.78
CA TYR A 125 17.08 5.23 -2.51
C TYR A 125 18.06 5.24 -3.65
N LEU A 126 17.59 4.93 -4.86
CA LEU A 126 18.50 4.77 -5.98
C LEU A 126 18.92 6.10 -6.58
N THR A 127 18.02 7.07 -6.55
CA THR A 127 18.31 8.37 -7.16
C THR A 127 19.19 9.22 -6.28
N ASN A 128 19.12 9.02 -4.98
CA ASN A 128 19.87 9.82 -4.03
C ASN A 128 21.26 9.27 -3.74
N ASN A 129 21.59 8.18 -4.35
CA ASN A 129 22.93 7.60 -4.25
C ASN A 129 23.79 7.89 -5.49
#